data_3dfe62cc51174bc392af61150f4021c9
#
_entry.id   3dfe62cc51174bc392af61150f4021c9
#
_cell.length_a   1.000
_cell.length_b   1.000
_cell.length_c   1.000
_cell.angle_alpha   90.00
_cell.angle_beta   90.00
_cell.angle_gamma   90.00
#
_symmetry.space_group_name_H-M   'P 1'
#
loop_
_entity.id
_entity.type
_entity.pdbx_description
1 polymer ?
#
loop_
_entity_poly.entity_id
_entity_poly.type
_entity_poly.pdbx_seq_one_letter_code
_entity_poly.pdbx_strand_id
1 'polypeptide(L)'
;MGIYLWGTGCGAAELVDKVLPESRIDGFVETVPRSAAFMGKPVYRPRELDIGRCSLMIVTTRHAQAVARTCREIGLPENRILYVKDSWVLEDRNRNCTVAESILGKEVLDQLLSQYRVIPVPGKLRKSQLPPEALAGDYVRLSTLELLCGQVSQVPGAAAELGVYRGFFAGCINRLLPERAFYLFDSFQGFDEFAGAGPAFQQAHGNTDPETVLKALPYREQARVYPGFFPGSLRGLEERFCLVSLDGDFYQVTLDGLRYFWPRLNPGGFLLLHDWGNPNLPGVRQALEDYEEELGHPLTGVPLCDSCVSLVLPKPRDEESYAL
;
A
#
# COMPACT_ATOMS: atom_id res chain seq x y z
N MET A 1 18.04 3.25 -31.35
CA MET A 1 17.41 2.70 -30.12
C MET A 1 15.95 3.04 -30.17
N GLY A 2 15.08 2.05 -30.39
CA GLY A 2 13.65 2.26 -30.62
C GLY A 2 12.81 2.06 -29.39
N ILE A 3 11.90 3.01 -29.10
CA ILE A 3 10.87 2.89 -28.06
C ILE A 3 9.54 2.60 -28.75
N TYR A 4 8.89 1.51 -28.34
CA TYR A 4 7.60 1.10 -28.86
C TYR A 4 6.57 1.01 -27.74
N LEU A 5 5.31 1.34 -28.05
CA LEU A 5 4.19 1.22 -27.12
C LEU A 5 3.29 0.06 -27.53
N TRP A 6 2.98 -0.83 -26.59
CA TRP A 6 1.99 -1.87 -26.82
C TRP A 6 0.60 -1.39 -26.41
N GLY A 7 -0.25 -1.18 -27.41
CA GLY A 7 -1.60 -0.64 -27.31
C GLY A 7 -1.77 0.66 -28.09
N THR A 8 -2.93 0.80 -28.72
CA THR A 8 -3.34 2.01 -29.50
C THR A 8 -4.61 2.64 -28.90
N GLY A 9 -4.88 2.39 -27.64
CA GLY A 9 -6.04 2.95 -26.93
C GLY A 9 -5.73 4.27 -26.21
N CYS A 10 -6.72 4.76 -25.45
CA CYS A 10 -6.62 6.00 -24.69
C CYS A 10 -5.39 6.06 -23.77
N GLY A 11 -4.97 4.91 -23.21
CA GLY A 11 -3.78 4.88 -22.37
C GLY A 11 -2.47 5.19 -23.09
N ALA A 12 -2.33 4.75 -24.34
CA ALA A 12 -1.16 5.09 -25.15
C ALA A 12 -1.20 6.56 -25.57
N ALA A 13 -2.37 7.05 -25.99
CA ALA A 13 -2.56 8.46 -26.34
C ALA A 13 -2.23 9.39 -25.17
N GLU A 14 -2.75 9.09 -23.99
CA GLU A 14 -2.49 9.87 -22.77
C GLU A 14 -1.01 9.86 -22.37
N LEU A 15 -0.33 8.71 -22.53
CA LEU A 15 1.10 8.60 -22.28
C LEU A 15 1.91 9.51 -23.18
N VAL A 16 1.59 9.49 -24.48
CA VAL A 16 2.27 10.34 -25.47
C VAL A 16 2.02 11.82 -25.21
N ASP A 17 0.81 12.17 -24.84
CA ASP A 17 0.39 13.55 -24.62
C ASP A 17 1.03 14.16 -23.35
N LYS A 18 1.18 13.38 -22.30
CA LYS A 18 1.54 13.89 -20.97
C LYS A 18 2.99 13.62 -20.53
N VAL A 19 3.62 12.54 -21.03
CA VAL A 19 4.89 12.06 -20.46
C VAL A 19 5.97 11.82 -21.47
N LEU A 20 5.67 11.10 -22.53
CA LEU A 20 6.66 10.67 -23.51
C LEU A 20 6.27 11.22 -24.87
N PRO A 21 6.87 12.34 -25.32
CA PRO A 21 6.49 12.99 -26.55
C PRO A 21 6.65 12.05 -27.75
N GLU A 22 5.77 12.19 -28.73
CA GLU A 22 5.71 11.37 -29.95
C GLU A 22 7.06 11.24 -30.65
N SER A 23 7.89 12.28 -30.59
CA SER A 23 9.24 12.29 -31.19
C SER A 23 10.18 11.23 -30.62
N ARG A 24 9.91 10.72 -29.41
CA ARG A 24 10.67 9.66 -28.76
C ARG A 24 10.16 8.24 -29.04
N ILE A 25 9.03 8.13 -29.76
CA ILE A 25 8.37 6.86 -30.02
C ILE A 25 8.59 6.48 -31.49
N ASP A 26 9.01 5.25 -31.74
CA ASP A 26 9.25 4.72 -33.08
C ASP A 26 8.01 4.04 -33.66
N GLY A 27 7.09 3.58 -32.84
CA GLY A 27 5.85 2.96 -33.29
C GLY A 27 5.03 2.34 -32.18
N PHE A 28 3.94 1.77 -32.59
CA PHE A 28 2.98 1.05 -31.72
C PHE A 28 2.91 -0.43 -32.09
N VAL A 29 2.53 -1.26 -31.15
CA VAL A 29 2.28 -2.68 -31.34
C VAL A 29 0.87 -3.00 -30.92
N GLU A 30 0.15 -3.74 -31.74
CA GLU A 30 -1.21 -4.20 -31.47
C GLU A 30 -1.40 -5.64 -31.94
N THR A 31 -2.03 -6.47 -31.12
CA THR A 31 -2.30 -7.88 -31.49
C THR A 31 -3.20 -7.96 -32.72
N VAL A 32 -4.21 -7.07 -32.77
CA VAL A 32 -5.13 -6.93 -33.90
C VAL A 32 -5.24 -5.44 -34.25
N PRO A 33 -4.34 -4.89 -35.08
CA PRO A 33 -4.36 -3.49 -35.46
C PRO A 33 -5.66 -3.10 -36.14
N ARG A 34 -6.26 -2.00 -35.73
CA ARG A 34 -7.42 -1.39 -36.37
C ARG A 34 -7.01 -0.41 -37.47
N SER A 35 -5.78 0.04 -37.48
CA SER A 35 -5.19 0.96 -38.43
C SER A 35 -3.71 0.65 -38.60
N ALA A 36 -3.16 1.01 -39.75
CA ALA A 36 -1.70 0.91 -40.03
C ALA A 36 -0.87 1.99 -39.32
N ALA A 37 -1.53 3.06 -38.84
CA ALA A 37 -0.88 4.12 -38.10
C ALA A 37 -1.75 4.61 -36.93
N PHE A 38 -1.08 5.09 -35.86
CA PHE A 38 -1.70 5.70 -34.69
C PHE A 38 -0.84 6.90 -34.26
N MET A 39 -1.46 8.07 -34.06
CA MET A 39 -0.74 9.31 -33.73
C MET A 39 0.46 9.57 -34.65
N GLY A 40 0.29 9.43 -35.98
CA GLY A 40 1.35 9.65 -36.98
C GLY A 40 2.45 8.57 -37.05
N LYS A 41 2.45 7.56 -36.18
CA LYS A 41 3.45 6.49 -36.12
C LYS A 41 2.89 5.16 -36.61
N PRO A 42 3.72 4.26 -37.17
CA PRO A 42 3.28 2.97 -37.65
C PRO A 42 2.80 2.07 -36.49
N VAL A 43 1.81 1.23 -36.80
CA VAL A 43 1.30 0.19 -35.89
C VAL A 43 1.68 -1.18 -36.46
N TYR A 44 2.42 -1.95 -35.68
CA TYR A 44 2.92 -3.26 -36.06
C TYR A 44 2.10 -4.36 -35.39
N ARG A 45 1.96 -5.48 -36.07
CA ARG A 45 1.61 -6.74 -35.38
C ARG A 45 2.84 -7.24 -34.62
N PRO A 46 2.66 -8.01 -33.54
CA PRO A 46 3.81 -8.50 -32.76
C PRO A 46 4.88 -9.19 -33.61
N ARG A 47 4.50 -10.01 -34.59
CA ARG A 47 5.43 -10.74 -35.47
C ARG A 47 6.08 -9.88 -36.55
N GLU A 48 5.61 -8.65 -36.76
CA GLU A 48 6.15 -7.70 -37.71
C GLU A 48 7.18 -6.77 -37.07
N LEU A 49 7.24 -6.79 -35.73
CA LEU A 49 8.17 -5.96 -34.97
C LEU A 49 9.62 -6.44 -35.18
N ASP A 50 10.48 -5.53 -35.61
CA ASP A 50 11.92 -5.76 -35.60
C ASP A 50 12.46 -5.69 -34.15
N ILE A 51 12.61 -6.84 -33.52
CA ILE A 51 13.07 -6.98 -32.13
C ILE A 51 14.48 -6.39 -31.95
N GLY A 52 15.31 -6.45 -32.99
CA GLY A 52 16.66 -5.86 -32.96
C GLY A 52 16.64 -4.35 -32.78
N ARG A 53 15.60 -3.68 -33.28
CA ARG A 53 15.38 -2.25 -33.11
C ARG A 53 14.64 -1.87 -31.84
N CYS A 54 13.89 -2.79 -31.23
CA CYS A 54 13.13 -2.53 -30.02
C CYS A 54 14.05 -2.53 -28.79
N SER A 55 14.46 -1.36 -28.37
CA SER A 55 15.28 -1.18 -27.16
C SER A 55 14.41 -1.16 -25.89
N LEU A 56 13.18 -0.65 -25.99
CA LEU A 56 12.21 -0.63 -24.89
C LEU A 56 10.78 -0.76 -25.43
N MET A 57 10.02 -1.69 -24.86
CA MET A 57 8.60 -1.85 -25.06
C MET A 57 7.85 -1.36 -23.83
N ILE A 58 6.95 -0.39 -23.98
CA ILE A 58 6.10 0.13 -22.90
C ILE A 58 4.70 -0.41 -23.09
N VAL A 59 4.22 -1.22 -22.15
CA VAL A 59 2.91 -1.89 -22.23
C VAL A 59 1.86 -1.01 -21.57
N THR A 60 0.94 -0.47 -22.38
CA THR A 60 -0.11 0.47 -21.97
C THR A 60 -1.50 -0.16 -21.86
N THR A 61 -1.60 -1.48 -22.01
CA THR A 61 -2.86 -2.24 -21.93
C THR A 61 -2.99 -2.98 -20.59
N ARG A 62 -4.24 -3.21 -20.16
CA ARG A 62 -4.56 -4.03 -18.98
C ARG A 62 -4.33 -5.55 -19.19
N HIS A 63 -4.11 -5.99 -20.43
CA HIS A 63 -3.91 -7.40 -20.75
C HIS A 63 -2.44 -7.84 -20.63
N ALA A 64 -1.75 -7.38 -19.59
CA ALA A 64 -0.31 -7.56 -19.39
C ALA A 64 0.15 -9.02 -19.47
N GLN A 65 -0.64 -10.00 -18.98
CA GLN A 65 -0.31 -11.43 -19.09
C GLN A 65 -0.31 -11.95 -20.54
N ALA A 66 -1.31 -11.55 -21.31
CA ALA A 66 -1.38 -11.92 -22.73
C ALA A 66 -0.22 -11.30 -23.51
N VAL A 67 0.09 -10.02 -23.24
CA VAL A 67 1.23 -9.34 -23.85
C VAL A 67 2.55 -10.00 -23.46
N ALA A 68 2.77 -10.34 -22.19
CA ALA A 68 3.97 -11.04 -21.73
C ALA A 68 4.16 -12.39 -22.42
N ARG A 69 3.08 -13.14 -22.66
CA ARG A 69 3.11 -14.38 -23.42
C ARG A 69 3.55 -14.13 -24.87
N THR A 70 2.91 -13.17 -25.54
CA THR A 70 3.24 -12.84 -26.94
C THR A 70 4.66 -12.31 -27.05
N CYS A 71 5.14 -11.48 -26.11
CA CYS A 71 6.53 -11.03 -26.11
C CYS A 71 7.53 -12.19 -26.04
N ARG A 72 7.25 -13.20 -25.19
CA ARG A 72 8.09 -14.41 -25.16
C ARG A 72 8.03 -15.21 -26.47
N GLU A 73 6.85 -15.34 -27.06
CA GLU A 73 6.68 -16.05 -28.35
C GLU A 73 7.47 -15.39 -29.50
N ILE A 74 7.57 -14.06 -29.52
CA ILE A 74 8.35 -13.32 -30.52
C ILE A 74 9.81 -13.14 -30.14
N GLY A 75 10.24 -13.59 -28.96
CA GLY A 75 11.62 -13.49 -28.49
C GLY A 75 12.05 -12.11 -27.97
N LEU A 76 11.10 -11.25 -27.58
CA LEU A 76 11.44 -9.97 -26.97
C LEU A 76 11.90 -10.19 -25.52
N PRO A 77 13.15 -9.78 -25.15
CA PRO A 77 13.70 -10.01 -23.82
C PRO A 77 12.90 -9.28 -22.72
N GLU A 78 12.66 -9.93 -21.60
CA GLU A 78 11.90 -9.36 -20.45
C GLU A 78 12.53 -8.08 -19.90
N ASN A 79 13.86 -7.97 -19.92
CA ASN A 79 14.57 -6.79 -19.45
C ASN A 79 14.32 -5.51 -20.28
N ARG A 80 13.65 -5.65 -21.45
CA ARG A 80 13.24 -4.54 -22.31
C ARG A 80 11.74 -4.24 -22.25
N ILE A 81 10.98 -4.84 -21.33
CA ILE A 81 9.53 -4.67 -21.24
C ILE A 81 9.18 -3.92 -19.97
N LEU A 82 8.59 -2.74 -20.11
CA LEU A 82 8.08 -1.92 -19.02
C LEU A 82 6.54 -1.93 -19.03
N TYR A 83 5.94 -2.41 -17.97
CA TYR A 83 4.49 -2.37 -17.78
C TYR A 83 4.10 -1.11 -17.04
N VAL A 84 3.15 -0.34 -17.57
CA VAL A 84 2.68 0.92 -16.96
C VAL A 84 1.21 0.88 -16.56
N LYS A 85 0.49 -0.15 -16.97
CA LYS A 85 -0.91 -0.40 -16.57
C LYS A 85 -1.02 -1.75 -15.90
N ASP A 86 -1.71 -1.79 -14.80
CA ASP A 86 -2.01 -2.94 -13.96
C ASP A 86 -1.34 -2.80 -12.58
N SER A 87 -1.98 -2.00 -11.73
CA SER A 87 -1.39 -1.50 -10.48
C SER A 87 -1.02 -2.59 -9.46
N TRP A 88 -1.68 -3.74 -9.50
CA TRP A 88 -1.51 -4.79 -8.49
C TRP A 88 -0.24 -5.64 -8.66
N VAL A 89 0.45 -5.52 -9.79
CA VAL A 89 1.57 -6.42 -10.15
C VAL A 89 2.72 -5.69 -10.85
N LEU A 90 2.70 -4.36 -10.90
CA LEU A 90 3.68 -3.58 -11.68
C LEU A 90 5.12 -3.78 -11.20
N GLU A 91 5.34 -3.89 -9.90
CA GLU A 91 6.69 -4.08 -9.35
C GLU A 91 7.24 -5.46 -9.68
N ASP A 92 6.46 -6.50 -9.49
CA ASP A 92 6.86 -7.85 -9.84
C ASP A 92 7.09 -8.00 -11.35
N ARG A 93 6.24 -7.39 -12.18
CA ARG A 93 6.38 -7.43 -13.63
C ARG A 93 7.56 -6.62 -14.14
N ASN A 94 7.85 -5.49 -13.52
CA ASN A 94 8.94 -4.60 -13.91
C ASN A 94 10.28 -4.97 -13.27
N ARG A 95 10.31 -5.93 -12.34
CA ARG A 95 11.53 -6.39 -11.67
C ARG A 95 12.66 -6.72 -12.66
N ASN A 96 12.31 -7.29 -13.79
CA ASN A 96 13.26 -7.69 -14.82
C ASN A 96 13.59 -6.58 -15.83
N CYS A 97 12.86 -5.44 -15.82
CA CYS A 97 13.10 -4.34 -16.76
C CYS A 97 14.28 -3.49 -16.31
N THR A 98 15.47 -3.85 -16.76
CA THR A 98 16.73 -3.19 -16.33
C THR A 98 17.16 -2.03 -17.22
N VAL A 99 16.56 -1.86 -18.41
CA VAL A 99 16.99 -0.85 -19.40
C VAL A 99 16.15 0.44 -19.35
N ALA A 100 14.99 0.42 -18.69
CA ALA A 100 14.06 1.54 -18.75
C ALA A 100 14.65 2.86 -18.24
N GLU A 101 15.35 2.85 -17.11
CA GLU A 101 15.96 4.05 -16.54
C GLU A 101 17.07 4.61 -17.46
N SER A 102 17.91 3.75 -18.03
CA SER A 102 18.98 4.18 -18.94
C SER A 102 18.45 4.77 -20.25
N ILE A 103 17.28 4.33 -20.72
CA ILE A 103 16.67 4.79 -21.99
C ILE A 103 15.80 6.04 -21.77
N LEU A 104 15.00 6.05 -20.72
CA LEU A 104 14.03 7.11 -20.45
C LEU A 104 14.61 8.27 -19.63
N GLY A 105 15.57 7.97 -18.77
CA GLY A 105 15.99 8.81 -17.66
C GLY A 105 15.09 8.60 -16.44
N LYS A 106 15.66 8.80 -15.25
CA LYS A 106 14.97 8.58 -13.98
C LYS A 106 13.67 9.38 -13.84
N GLU A 107 13.71 10.66 -14.18
CA GLU A 107 12.56 11.57 -14.05
C GLU A 107 11.36 11.11 -14.90
N VAL A 108 11.59 10.76 -16.17
CA VAL A 108 10.55 10.27 -17.08
C VAL A 108 10.05 8.89 -16.62
N LEU A 109 10.93 8.01 -16.17
CA LEU A 109 10.54 6.70 -15.65
C LEU A 109 9.67 6.86 -14.40
N ASP A 110 10.06 7.69 -13.45
CA ASP A 110 9.30 7.98 -12.25
C ASP A 110 7.94 8.59 -12.58
N GLN A 111 7.89 9.48 -13.55
CA GLN A 111 6.66 10.08 -14.04
C GLN A 111 5.76 9.04 -14.71
N LEU A 112 6.30 8.16 -15.56
CA LEU A 112 5.57 7.05 -16.19
C LEU A 112 4.99 6.11 -15.16
N LEU A 113 5.80 5.64 -14.24
CA LEU A 113 5.35 4.75 -13.18
C LEU A 113 4.36 5.44 -12.24
N SER A 114 4.37 6.78 -12.12
CA SER A 114 3.44 7.54 -11.29
C SER A 114 2.10 7.81 -11.92
N GLN A 115 2.04 8.16 -13.18
CA GLN A 115 0.79 8.51 -13.87
C GLN A 115 -0.10 7.29 -14.12
N TYR A 116 0.50 6.13 -14.32
CA TYR A 116 -0.22 4.90 -14.63
C TYR A 116 -0.44 3.98 -13.44
N ARG A 117 0.10 4.30 -12.30
CA ARG A 117 -0.45 3.81 -11.05
C ARG A 117 -1.80 4.50 -10.88
N VAL A 118 -2.87 3.74 -11.07
CA VAL A 118 -4.26 4.15 -10.82
C VAL A 118 -4.48 4.32 -9.31
N ILE A 119 -3.51 4.87 -8.62
CA ILE A 119 -3.60 5.18 -7.21
C ILE A 119 -3.17 6.62 -7.12
N PRO A 120 -4.10 7.59 -7.10
CA PRO A 120 -3.74 8.92 -6.67
C PRO A 120 -3.22 8.80 -5.25
N VAL A 121 -1.92 8.86 -5.08
CA VAL A 121 -1.33 8.97 -3.74
C VAL A 121 -1.86 10.27 -3.16
N PRO A 122 -2.46 10.23 -1.98
CA PRO A 122 -2.95 11.42 -1.30
C PRO A 122 -1.92 12.55 -1.31
N GLY A 123 -2.39 13.79 -1.35
CA GLY A 123 -1.52 14.94 -1.64
C GLY A 123 -0.31 15.09 -0.71
N LYS A 124 -0.43 14.70 0.57
CA LYS A 124 0.67 14.72 1.56
C LYS A 124 1.55 13.47 1.52
N LEU A 125 1.01 12.33 1.10
CA LEU A 125 1.74 11.09 0.91
C LEU A 125 2.25 11.02 -0.54
N ARG A 126 2.99 12.02 -0.98
CA ARG A 126 3.51 12.07 -2.34
C ARG A 126 4.50 10.93 -2.57
N LYS A 127 4.41 10.35 -3.74
CA LYS A 127 5.15 9.20 -4.21
C LYS A 127 6.67 9.26 -4.01
N SER A 128 7.29 10.41 -4.23
CA SER A 128 8.74 10.60 -4.03
C SER A 128 9.19 10.49 -2.57
N GLN A 129 8.24 10.38 -1.65
CA GLN A 129 8.48 10.31 -0.21
C GLN A 129 8.14 8.95 0.39
N LEU A 130 7.60 8.03 -0.40
CA LEU A 130 7.27 6.68 0.04
C LEU A 130 8.30 5.69 -0.49
N PRO A 131 8.69 4.68 0.30
CA PRO A 131 9.56 3.63 -0.20
C PRO A 131 8.86 2.80 -1.30
N PRO A 132 9.60 2.11 -2.17
CA PRO A 132 9.02 1.33 -3.28
C PRO A 132 7.96 0.32 -2.84
N GLU A 133 8.13 -0.32 -1.70
CA GLU A 133 7.18 -1.27 -1.10
C GLU A 133 5.82 -0.61 -0.82
N ALA A 134 5.87 0.65 -0.48
CA ALA A 134 4.70 1.46 -0.21
C ALA A 134 3.88 1.80 -1.44
N LEU A 135 4.49 1.75 -2.58
CA LEU A 135 3.83 2.10 -3.83
C LEU A 135 3.07 0.91 -4.42
N ALA A 136 3.40 -0.31 -3.98
CA ALA A 136 2.56 -1.50 -4.15
C ALA A 136 1.43 -1.55 -3.11
N GLY A 137 1.52 -0.68 -2.10
CA GLY A 137 0.62 -0.63 -0.97
C GLY A 137 -0.80 -0.24 -1.33
N ASP A 138 -1.65 -0.49 -0.41
CA ASP A 138 -3.08 -0.34 -0.48
C ASP A 138 -3.51 1.12 -0.53
N TYR A 139 -3.87 1.57 -1.71
CA TYR A 139 -4.33 2.95 -1.92
C TYR A 139 -5.51 3.33 -1.02
N VAL A 140 -6.48 2.43 -0.89
CA VAL A 140 -7.69 2.72 -0.10
C VAL A 140 -7.32 2.94 1.36
N ARG A 141 -6.44 2.09 1.91
CA ARG A 141 -5.94 2.22 3.28
C ARG A 141 -5.17 3.53 3.48
N LEU A 142 -4.25 3.86 2.54
CA LEU A 142 -3.44 5.09 2.63
C LEU A 142 -4.25 6.37 2.44
N SER A 143 -5.18 6.38 1.49
CA SER A 143 -6.07 7.53 1.26
C SER A 143 -6.99 7.75 2.47
N THR A 144 -7.52 6.67 3.02
CA THR A 144 -8.34 6.73 4.23
C THR A 144 -7.52 7.26 5.39
N LEU A 145 -6.29 6.76 5.60
CA LEU A 145 -5.39 7.27 6.63
C LEU A 145 -5.19 8.80 6.52
N GLU A 146 -4.92 9.33 5.32
CA GLU A 146 -4.73 10.78 5.13
C GLU A 146 -5.98 11.57 5.51
N LEU A 147 -7.16 11.10 5.11
CA LEU A 147 -8.42 11.74 5.46
C LEU A 147 -8.68 11.70 6.98
N LEU A 148 -8.44 10.56 7.63
CA LEU A 148 -8.59 10.41 9.07
C LEU A 148 -7.60 11.30 9.84
N CYS A 149 -6.34 11.37 9.42
CA CYS A 149 -5.35 12.28 10.01
C CYS A 149 -5.77 13.74 9.90
N GLY A 150 -6.41 14.13 8.80
CA GLY A 150 -7.03 15.46 8.65
C GLY A 150 -8.14 15.69 9.68
N GLN A 151 -9.01 14.70 9.93
CA GLN A 151 -10.11 14.81 10.88
C GLN A 151 -9.63 14.86 12.34
N VAL A 152 -8.62 14.05 12.71
CA VAL A 152 -8.08 14.03 14.08
C VAL A 152 -7.16 15.21 14.39
N SER A 153 -6.92 16.12 13.47
CA SER A 153 -6.05 17.29 13.69
C SER A 153 -6.46 18.11 14.92
N GLN A 154 -7.76 18.19 15.22
CA GLN A 154 -8.33 18.89 16.37
C GLN A 154 -8.67 17.97 17.56
N VAL A 155 -8.50 16.66 17.42
CA VAL A 155 -8.75 15.70 18.51
C VAL A 155 -7.47 15.59 19.34
N PRO A 156 -7.52 15.81 20.68
CA PRO A 156 -6.33 15.64 21.52
C PRO A 156 -5.90 14.18 21.59
N GLY A 157 -4.64 13.95 22.00
CA GLY A 157 -4.10 12.60 22.20
C GLY A 157 -3.01 12.23 21.21
N ALA A 158 -2.35 11.15 21.51
CA ALA A 158 -1.26 10.57 20.73
C ALA A 158 -1.77 9.72 19.56
N ALA A 159 -0.88 9.32 18.67
CA ALA A 159 -1.12 8.24 17.73
C ALA A 159 -0.47 6.94 18.24
N ALA A 160 -0.99 5.78 17.82
CA ALA A 160 -0.39 4.49 18.11
C ALA A 160 -0.51 3.52 16.94
N GLU A 161 0.44 2.57 16.87
CA GLU A 161 0.34 1.39 16.01
C GLU A 161 0.78 0.16 16.78
N LEU A 162 -0.07 -0.87 16.74
CA LEU A 162 0.22 -2.21 17.24
C LEU A 162 0.39 -3.14 16.04
N GLY A 163 1.57 -3.78 15.93
CA GLY A 163 1.99 -4.51 14.74
C GLY A 163 2.65 -3.57 13.73
N VAL A 164 3.91 -3.26 13.95
CA VAL A 164 4.64 -2.22 13.20
C VAL A 164 5.50 -2.79 12.07
N TYR A 165 5.93 -4.04 12.22
CA TYR A 165 6.84 -4.72 11.28
C TYR A 165 8.08 -3.87 10.97
N ARG A 166 8.24 -3.42 9.72
CA ARG A 166 9.36 -2.57 9.27
C ARG A 166 9.06 -1.07 9.29
N GLY A 167 7.91 -0.66 9.83
CA GLY A 167 7.56 0.75 10.04
C GLY A 167 7.02 1.47 8.82
N PHE A 168 6.56 0.75 7.78
CA PHE A 168 6.02 1.40 6.60
C PHE A 168 4.77 2.23 6.93
N PHE A 169 3.75 1.60 7.51
CA PHE A 169 2.50 2.29 7.81
C PHE A 169 2.70 3.29 8.96
N ALA A 170 3.54 2.93 9.95
CA ALA A 170 4.03 3.86 10.97
C ALA A 170 4.65 5.13 10.37
N GLY A 171 5.48 4.99 9.34
CA GLY A 171 6.09 6.14 8.64
C GLY A 171 5.04 7.03 7.96
N CYS A 172 3.96 6.44 7.44
CA CYS A 172 2.85 7.21 6.87
C CYS A 172 2.09 7.99 7.95
N ILE A 173 1.74 7.34 9.09
CA ILE A 173 1.09 8.00 10.23
C ILE A 173 1.97 9.14 10.75
N ASN A 174 3.24 8.87 11.01
CA ASN A 174 4.18 9.84 11.56
C ASN A 174 4.38 11.06 10.65
N ARG A 175 4.37 10.86 9.31
CA ARG A 175 4.42 11.94 8.32
C ARG A 175 3.18 12.83 8.34
N LEU A 176 2.02 12.23 8.55
CA LEU A 176 0.74 12.92 8.53
C LEU A 176 0.44 13.64 9.86
N LEU A 177 1.03 13.16 10.96
CA LEU A 177 0.86 13.70 12.32
C LEU A 177 2.22 14.04 12.95
N PRO A 178 3.01 14.97 12.36
CA PRO A 178 4.39 15.23 12.74
C PRO A 178 4.55 15.78 14.16
N GLU A 179 3.51 16.42 14.71
CA GLU A 179 3.52 17.05 16.05
C GLU A 179 3.01 16.11 17.15
N ARG A 180 2.57 14.87 16.80
CA ARG A 180 1.97 13.95 17.75
C ARG A 180 2.99 13.00 18.34
N ALA A 181 2.92 12.78 19.65
CA ALA A 181 3.58 11.63 20.26
C ALA A 181 3.06 10.34 19.59
N PHE A 182 3.95 9.43 19.26
CA PHE A 182 3.62 8.24 18.50
C PHE A 182 4.16 6.98 19.18
N TYR A 183 3.27 6.09 19.55
CA TYR A 183 3.55 4.87 20.30
C TYR A 183 3.50 3.65 19.40
N LEU A 184 4.57 2.87 19.37
CA LEU A 184 4.79 1.77 18.45
C LEU A 184 5.03 0.48 19.23
N PHE A 185 4.18 -0.51 18.99
CA PHE A 185 4.21 -1.79 19.68
C PHE A 185 4.43 -2.92 18.69
N ASP A 186 5.47 -3.72 18.90
CA ASP A 186 5.77 -4.91 18.12
C ASP A 186 6.61 -5.88 18.96
N SER A 187 6.47 -7.18 18.71
CA SER A 187 7.31 -8.19 19.36
C SER A 187 8.75 -8.12 18.89
N PHE A 188 8.97 -7.80 17.61
CA PHE A 188 10.22 -7.90 16.87
C PHE A 188 10.82 -9.32 16.86
N GLN A 189 9.99 -10.31 17.18
CA GLN A 189 10.38 -11.74 17.28
C GLN A 189 9.57 -12.62 16.32
N GLY A 190 8.68 -12.01 15.52
CA GLY A 190 7.74 -12.75 14.69
C GLY A 190 6.60 -13.34 15.52
N PHE A 191 6.10 -14.49 15.08
CA PHE A 191 4.87 -15.10 15.62
C PHE A 191 5.12 -16.41 16.39
N ASP A 192 6.31 -16.69 16.87
CA ASP A 192 6.69 -17.98 17.43
C ASP A 192 5.85 -18.42 18.65
N GLU A 193 5.28 -17.47 19.40
CA GLU A 193 4.47 -17.76 20.60
C GLU A 193 2.96 -17.92 20.32
N PHE A 194 2.50 -17.67 19.08
CA PHE A 194 1.08 -17.78 18.77
C PHE A 194 0.72 -19.19 18.27
N ALA A 195 0.12 -19.98 19.14
CA ALA A 195 -0.38 -21.30 18.81
C ALA A 195 -1.42 -21.21 17.66
N GLY A 196 -1.14 -21.86 16.55
CA GLY A 196 -2.03 -21.91 15.37
C GLY A 196 -1.44 -21.32 14.09
N ALA A 197 -0.37 -20.54 14.17
CA ALA A 197 0.35 -20.10 12.98
C ALA A 197 1.14 -21.28 12.39
N GLY A 198 0.95 -21.57 11.10
CA GLY A 198 1.75 -22.57 10.39
C GLY A 198 3.24 -22.18 10.33
N PRO A 199 4.16 -23.16 10.11
CA PRO A 199 5.62 -22.91 10.15
C PRO A 199 6.10 -21.76 9.22
N ALA A 200 5.43 -21.55 8.09
CA ALA A 200 5.75 -20.46 7.18
C ALA A 200 5.35 -19.07 7.74
N PHE A 201 4.31 -19.02 8.57
CA PHE A 201 3.84 -17.81 9.24
C PHE A 201 4.67 -17.48 10.47
N GLN A 202 5.16 -18.50 11.21
CA GLN A 202 5.98 -18.33 12.41
C GLN A 202 7.29 -17.58 12.12
N GLN A 203 7.89 -17.78 10.94
CA GLN A 203 9.10 -17.08 10.51
C GLN A 203 8.81 -15.73 9.82
N ALA A 204 7.55 -15.47 9.46
CA ALA A 204 7.17 -14.20 8.85
C ALA A 204 7.28 -13.06 9.88
N HIS A 205 7.69 -11.89 9.39
CA HIS A 205 7.74 -10.64 10.18
C HIS A 205 8.76 -10.59 11.34
N GLY A 206 9.55 -11.67 11.60
CA GLY A 206 10.64 -11.66 12.58
C GLY A 206 11.95 -11.00 12.09
N ASN A 207 12.00 -10.51 10.86
CA ASN A 207 13.18 -9.92 10.24
C ASN A 207 13.20 -8.38 10.33
N THR A 208 12.89 -7.87 11.50
CA THR A 208 12.82 -6.43 11.81
C THR A 208 13.31 -6.15 13.22
N ASP A 209 13.54 -4.89 13.54
CA ASP A 209 14.01 -4.43 14.84
C ASP A 209 13.60 -2.96 15.06
N PRO A 210 13.66 -2.44 16.31
CA PRO A 210 13.31 -1.05 16.63
C PRO A 210 14.07 0.00 15.82
N GLU A 211 15.34 -0.26 15.48
CA GLU A 211 16.15 0.71 14.74
C GLU A 211 15.70 0.80 13.28
N THR A 212 15.35 -0.33 12.68
CA THR A 212 14.77 -0.39 11.33
C THR A 212 13.48 0.41 11.25
N VAL A 213 12.60 0.26 12.25
CA VAL A 213 11.35 1.04 12.34
C VAL A 213 11.66 2.52 12.48
N LEU A 214 12.53 2.92 13.41
CA LEU A 214 12.87 4.32 13.63
C LEU A 214 13.51 4.99 12.39
N LYS A 215 14.23 4.24 11.56
CA LYS A 215 14.77 4.73 10.28
C LYS A 215 13.67 5.00 9.24
N ALA A 216 12.54 4.30 9.31
CA ALA A 216 11.41 4.51 8.41
C ALA A 216 10.58 5.78 8.76
N LEU A 217 10.77 6.34 9.97
CA LEU A 217 9.99 7.48 10.46
C LEU A 217 10.63 8.82 10.07
N PRO A 218 9.89 9.71 9.39
CA PRO A 218 10.39 11.06 9.08
C PRO A 218 10.57 11.95 10.32
N TYR A 219 9.79 11.76 11.39
CA TYR A 219 9.83 12.52 12.65
C TYR A 219 10.03 11.57 13.84
N ARG A 220 11.15 10.86 13.82
CA ARG A 220 11.46 9.79 14.79
C ARG A 220 11.54 10.24 16.24
N GLU A 221 11.80 11.52 16.49
CA GLU A 221 11.85 12.13 17.81
C GLU A 221 10.50 12.10 18.53
N GLN A 222 9.40 11.98 17.78
CA GLN A 222 8.05 11.84 18.34
C GLN A 222 7.71 10.39 18.68
N ALA A 223 8.51 9.44 18.21
CA ALA A 223 8.21 8.01 18.34
C ALA A 223 8.78 7.42 19.64
N ARG A 224 8.00 6.53 20.23
CA ARG A 224 8.40 5.68 21.36
C ARG A 224 8.08 4.23 21.02
N VAL A 225 9.14 3.42 20.92
CA VAL A 225 9.01 2.00 20.57
C VAL A 225 8.94 1.16 21.83
N TYR A 226 7.96 0.27 21.87
CA TYR A 226 7.70 -0.66 22.97
C TYR A 226 7.89 -2.10 22.47
N PRO A 227 9.13 -2.59 22.48
CA PRO A 227 9.41 -3.96 22.03
C PRO A 227 8.91 -4.99 23.04
N GLY A 228 8.35 -6.07 22.52
CA GLY A 228 7.83 -7.21 23.27
C GLY A 228 6.37 -7.51 22.96
N PHE A 229 5.92 -8.66 23.46
CA PHE A 229 4.54 -9.11 23.25
C PHE A 229 3.54 -8.22 23.99
N PHE A 230 2.53 -7.77 23.26
CA PHE A 230 1.43 -7.01 23.80
C PHE A 230 0.44 -7.95 24.53
N PRO A 231 -0.13 -7.59 25.70
CA PRO A 231 -0.06 -6.29 26.38
C PRO A 231 1.11 -6.13 27.36
N GLY A 232 1.97 -7.14 27.54
CA GLY A 232 3.09 -7.08 28.47
C GLY A 232 4.10 -5.95 28.18
N SER A 233 4.23 -5.55 26.91
CA SER A 233 5.10 -4.45 26.48
C SER A 233 4.62 -3.05 26.91
N LEU A 234 3.36 -2.88 27.35
CA LEU A 234 2.79 -1.58 27.78
C LEU A 234 3.53 -0.91 28.92
N ARG A 235 4.12 -1.70 29.86
CA ARG A 235 4.90 -1.19 30.99
C ARG A 235 4.21 -0.09 31.80
N GLY A 236 2.87 -0.18 31.93
CA GLY A 236 2.07 0.79 32.68
C GLY A 236 1.83 2.10 31.95
N LEU A 237 1.92 2.13 30.63
CA LEU A 237 1.59 3.30 29.83
C LEU A 237 0.12 3.72 30.04
N GLU A 238 -0.06 4.96 30.50
CA GLU A 238 -1.35 5.62 30.62
C GLU A 238 -1.36 6.81 29.66
N GLU A 239 -1.99 6.62 28.48
CA GLU A 239 -2.04 7.63 27.43
C GLU A 239 -3.45 7.64 26.79
N ARG A 240 -3.80 8.77 26.19
CA ARG A 240 -5.04 8.94 25.41
C ARG A 240 -4.68 9.10 23.94
N PHE A 241 -5.50 8.53 23.07
CA PHE A 241 -5.19 8.47 21.66
C PHE A 241 -6.22 9.20 20.80
N CYS A 242 -5.77 9.77 19.69
CA CYS A 242 -6.64 10.29 18.64
C CYS A 242 -6.71 9.37 17.42
N LEU A 243 -5.66 8.59 17.19
CA LEU A 243 -5.59 7.63 16.09
C LEU A 243 -4.84 6.37 16.54
N VAL A 244 -5.42 5.22 16.26
CA VAL A 244 -4.79 3.92 16.53
C VAL A 244 -4.86 3.07 15.26
N SER A 245 -3.73 2.51 14.82
CA SER A 245 -3.67 1.40 13.87
C SER A 245 -3.46 0.10 14.65
N LEU A 246 -4.37 -0.85 14.49
CA LEU A 246 -4.30 -2.16 15.12
C LEU A 246 -4.15 -3.21 14.04
N ASP A 247 -2.96 -3.79 13.95
CA ASP A 247 -2.50 -4.73 12.92
C ASP A 247 -1.83 -5.93 13.62
N GLY A 248 -2.64 -6.64 14.40
CA GLY A 248 -2.16 -7.69 15.31
C GLY A 248 -2.18 -9.09 14.71
N ASP A 249 -2.74 -9.28 13.50
CA ASP A 249 -2.88 -10.54 12.76
C ASP A 249 -3.67 -11.64 13.48
N PHE A 250 -3.56 -11.76 14.81
CA PHE A 250 -4.10 -12.86 15.61
C PHE A 250 -5.17 -12.40 16.58
N TYR A 251 -6.07 -13.33 16.92
CA TYR A 251 -7.20 -13.13 17.85
C TYR A 251 -6.77 -12.46 19.16
N GLN A 252 -5.81 -13.05 19.87
CA GLN A 252 -5.47 -12.58 21.22
C GLN A 252 -4.89 -11.17 21.22
N VAL A 253 -3.95 -10.88 20.33
CA VAL A 253 -3.33 -9.55 20.21
C VAL A 253 -4.35 -8.50 19.82
N THR A 254 -5.27 -8.85 18.91
CA THR A 254 -6.35 -7.96 18.49
C THR A 254 -7.30 -7.67 19.65
N LEU A 255 -7.73 -8.69 20.38
CA LEU A 255 -8.63 -8.54 21.54
C LEU A 255 -8.00 -7.68 22.64
N ASP A 256 -6.75 -7.96 22.99
CA ASP A 256 -6.00 -7.18 23.99
C ASP A 256 -5.77 -5.74 23.52
N GLY A 257 -5.50 -5.55 22.22
CA GLY A 257 -5.42 -4.23 21.60
C GLY A 257 -6.73 -3.44 21.71
N LEU A 258 -7.87 -4.06 21.37
CA LEU A 258 -9.19 -3.43 21.50
C LEU A 258 -9.49 -3.05 22.95
N ARG A 259 -9.27 -3.97 23.91
CA ARG A 259 -9.46 -3.72 25.35
C ARG A 259 -8.61 -2.57 25.89
N TYR A 260 -7.41 -2.40 25.37
CA TYR A 260 -6.53 -1.31 25.80
C TYR A 260 -6.82 0.00 25.09
N PHE A 261 -6.89 0.01 23.75
CA PHE A 261 -6.96 1.24 22.98
C PHE A 261 -8.35 1.86 22.90
N TRP A 262 -9.41 1.05 22.76
CA TRP A 262 -10.75 1.58 22.58
C TRP A 262 -11.23 2.47 23.74
N PRO A 263 -11.09 2.09 25.04
CA PRO A 263 -11.46 2.97 26.15
C PRO A 263 -10.56 4.21 26.26
N ARG A 264 -9.34 4.17 25.69
CA ARG A 264 -8.37 5.28 25.69
C ARG A 264 -8.44 6.15 24.44
N LEU A 265 -9.24 5.76 23.46
CA LEU A 265 -9.46 6.56 22.26
C LEU A 265 -10.36 7.76 22.62
N ASN A 266 -9.91 8.97 22.29
CA ASN A 266 -10.65 10.18 22.55
C ASN A 266 -11.87 10.32 21.62
N PRO A 267 -12.97 10.93 22.07
CA PRO A 267 -14.14 11.21 21.24
C PRO A 267 -13.75 11.95 19.95
N GLY A 268 -14.22 11.44 18.79
CA GLY A 268 -13.81 11.92 17.47
C GLY A 268 -12.51 11.33 16.93
N GLY A 269 -11.85 10.47 17.70
CA GLY A 269 -10.70 9.67 17.24
C GLY A 269 -11.11 8.46 16.41
N PHE A 270 -10.13 7.75 15.86
CA PHE A 270 -10.36 6.57 15.02
C PHE A 270 -9.42 5.42 15.38
N LEU A 271 -9.96 4.20 15.33
CA LEU A 271 -9.19 2.98 15.33
C LEU A 271 -9.32 2.30 13.96
N LEU A 272 -8.18 2.04 13.30
CA LEU A 272 -8.10 1.25 12.08
C LEU A 272 -7.76 -0.17 12.47
N LEU A 273 -8.67 -1.10 12.25
CA LEU A 273 -8.47 -2.52 12.46
C LEU A 273 -8.11 -3.17 11.14
N HIS A 274 -6.85 -3.56 10.97
CA HIS A 274 -6.37 -4.25 9.78
C HIS A 274 -6.85 -5.70 9.76
N ASP A 275 -6.91 -6.31 8.60
CA ASP A 275 -7.27 -7.73 8.40
C ASP A 275 -8.64 -8.17 8.92
N TRP A 276 -9.54 -7.23 9.26
CA TRP A 276 -10.87 -7.58 9.78
C TRP A 276 -11.67 -8.49 8.84
N GLY A 277 -11.56 -8.29 7.54
CA GLY A 277 -12.24 -9.12 6.54
C GLY A 277 -11.34 -10.13 5.84
N ASN A 278 -10.09 -10.30 6.29
CA ASN A 278 -9.15 -11.24 5.69
C ASN A 278 -9.54 -12.70 6.02
N PRO A 279 -9.90 -13.52 5.01
CA PRO A 279 -10.32 -14.90 5.25
C PRO A 279 -9.20 -15.80 5.81
N ASN A 280 -7.93 -15.40 5.67
CA ASN A 280 -6.79 -16.14 6.21
C ASN A 280 -6.53 -15.84 7.69
N LEU A 281 -7.11 -14.75 8.22
CA LEU A 281 -6.94 -14.28 9.59
C LEU A 281 -8.30 -14.09 10.29
N PRO A 282 -9.17 -15.11 10.35
CA PRO A 282 -10.54 -14.97 10.86
C PRO A 282 -10.60 -14.56 12.33
N GLY A 283 -9.51 -14.78 13.09
CA GLY A 283 -9.39 -14.41 14.50
C GLY A 283 -9.50 -12.90 14.75
N VAL A 284 -9.14 -12.07 13.76
CA VAL A 284 -9.26 -10.61 13.90
C VAL A 284 -10.73 -10.18 14.01
N ARG A 285 -11.59 -10.71 13.14
CA ARG A 285 -13.03 -10.45 13.20
C ARG A 285 -13.65 -11.00 14.49
N GLN A 286 -13.31 -12.25 14.85
CA GLN A 286 -13.79 -12.87 16.07
C GLN A 286 -13.43 -12.05 17.31
N ALA A 287 -12.21 -11.49 17.38
CA ALA A 287 -11.79 -10.66 18.50
C ALA A 287 -12.64 -9.37 18.63
N LEU A 288 -13.06 -8.78 17.52
CA LEU A 288 -13.97 -7.64 17.56
C LEU A 288 -15.36 -8.04 18.04
N GLU A 289 -15.91 -9.14 17.51
CA GLU A 289 -17.22 -9.66 17.90
C GLU A 289 -17.26 -9.98 19.41
N ASP A 290 -16.24 -10.66 19.94
CA ASP A 290 -16.14 -10.97 21.38
C ASP A 290 -15.98 -9.68 22.22
N TYR A 291 -15.23 -8.70 21.71
CA TYR A 291 -15.10 -7.41 22.41
C TYR A 291 -16.42 -6.61 22.44
N GLU A 292 -17.20 -6.67 21.37
CA GLU A 292 -18.55 -6.06 21.31
C GLU A 292 -19.51 -6.74 22.30
N GLU A 293 -19.39 -8.07 22.50
CA GLU A 293 -20.13 -8.79 23.54
C GLU A 293 -19.72 -8.31 24.94
N GLU A 294 -18.42 -8.11 25.21
CA GLU A 294 -17.93 -7.54 26.47
C GLU A 294 -18.46 -6.13 26.72
N LEU A 295 -18.56 -5.31 25.67
CA LEU A 295 -19.12 -3.95 25.75
C LEU A 295 -20.64 -3.94 25.95
N GLY A 296 -21.33 -5.02 25.56
CA GLY A 296 -22.80 -5.11 25.55
C GLY A 296 -23.45 -4.36 24.39
N HIS A 297 -22.69 -3.88 23.42
CA HIS A 297 -23.21 -3.23 22.22
C HIS A 297 -22.22 -3.33 21.06
N PRO A 298 -22.71 -3.32 19.79
CA PRO A 298 -21.84 -3.32 18.63
C PRO A 298 -21.11 -1.99 18.45
N LEU A 299 -19.95 -2.03 17.80
CA LEU A 299 -19.20 -0.86 17.36
C LEU A 299 -19.54 -0.57 15.90
N THR A 300 -19.96 0.66 15.63
CA THR A 300 -20.24 1.07 14.25
C THR A 300 -18.94 1.32 13.50
N GLY A 301 -18.67 0.49 12.50
CA GLY A 301 -17.47 0.60 11.68
C GLY A 301 -17.77 0.75 10.19
N VAL A 302 -16.80 1.25 9.44
CA VAL A 302 -16.84 1.35 7.97
C VAL A 302 -15.78 0.40 7.40
N PRO A 303 -16.19 -0.71 6.74
CA PRO A 303 -15.23 -1.60 6.08
C PRO A 303 -14.64 -0.91 4.85
N LEU A 304 -13.34 -1.08 4.66
CA LEU A 304 -12.61 -0.56 3.51
C LEU A 304 -12.52 -1.64 2.42
N CYS A 305 -12.58 -1.21 1.17
CA CYS A 305 -12.31 -2.07 0.02
C CYS A 305 -10.80 -2.09 -0.29
N ASP A 306 -10.00 -2.29 0.75
CA ASP A 306 -8.55 -2.47 0.65
C ASP A 306 -8.18 -3.95 0.49
N SER A 307 -6.89 -4.27 0.34
CA SER A 307 -6.44 -5.65 0.05
C SER A 307 -6.78 -6.64 1.17
N CYS A 308 -6.90 -6.17 2.41
CA CYS A 308 -7.12 -6.98 3.60
C CYS A 308 -8.49 -6.72 4.26
N VAL A 309 -9.33 -5.91 3.63
CA VAL A 309 -10.64 -5.49 4.15
C VAL A 309 -10.51 -4.98 5.59
N SER A 310 -9.79 -3.87 5.75
CA SER A 310 -9.65 -3.18 7.04
C SER A 310 -10.99 -2.58 7.49
N LEU A 311 -11.15 -2.36 8.78
CA LEU A 311 -12.33 -1.70 9.36
C LEU A 311 -11.92 -0.41 10.06
N VAL A 312 -12.60 0.70 9.75
CA VAL A 312 -12.46 1.97 10.47
C VAL A 312 -13.53 2.07 11.54
N LEU A 313 -13.11 2.18 12.78
CA LEU A 313 -13.98 2.36 13.94
C LEU A 313 -13.87 3.80 14.45
N PRO A 314 -14.86 4.68 14.18
CA PRO A 314 -14.90 6.01 14.75
C PRO A 314 -15.30 5.98 16.22
N LYS A 315 -14.61 6.72 17.09
CA LYS A 315 -15.05 6.95 18.46
C LYS A 315 -16.10 8.06 18.45
N PRO A 316 -17.32 7.80 18.91
CA PRO A 316 -18.38 8.82 18.97
C PRO A 316 -17.92 10.07 19.70
N ARG A 317 -18.44 11.23 19.30
CA ARG A 317 -18.16 12.50 19.99
C ARG A 317 -19.00 12.66 21.24
N ASP A 318 -20.18 12.07 21.27
CA ASP A 318 -21.09 12.07 22.42
C ASP A 318 -21.32 10.61 22.85
N GLU A 319 -20.92 10.26 24.06
CA GLU A 319 -21.15 8.91 24.61
C GLU A 319 -22.65 8.61 24.86
N GLU A 320 -23.51 9.65 24.85
CA GLU A 320 -24.96 9.48 25.05
C GLU A 320 -25.72 8.84 23.88
N SER A 321 -25.09 8.65 22.72
CA SER A 321 -25.78 8.14 21.52
C SER A 321 -25.95 6.61 21.44
N TYR A 322 -25.51 5.87 22.44
CA TYR A 322 -25.64 4.40 22.50
C TYR A 322 -26.67 3.89 23.54
N ALA A 323 -27.34 4.78 24.27
CA ALA A 323 -28.41 4.40 25.14
C ALA A 323 -29.77 4.46 24.40
N LEU A 324 -30.02 3.46 23.54
CA LEU A 324 -31.35 3.18 23.01
C LEU A 324 -31.73 1.72 23.27
#